data_26f0bd34cb5ed95f06931dda8d30c562
#
_entry.id   26f0bd34cb5ed95f06931dda8d30c562
#
_cell.length_a   1.000
_cell.length_b   1.000
_cell.length_c   1.000
_cell.angle_alpha   90.00
_cell.angle_beta   90.00
_cell.angle_gamma   90.00
#
_symmetry.space_group_name_H-M   'P 1'
#
loop_
_entity.id
_entity.type
_entity.pdbx_description
1 polymer ?
#
loop_
_entity_poly.entity_id
_entity_poly.type
_entity_poly.pdbx_seq_one_letter_code
_entity_poly.pdbx_strand_id
1 'polypeptide(L)'
;MPRESSPSVVIKSANRAEIAQAVETYVAQLRREHPEIQRVIWFGSWVTGIPTPGSDVDLCLIITHTDKPRWERSVDYLPVGFPVGVDVFVYTPEEFARLAQESPGWSAAIQAGMEM
;
A
#
# COMPACT_ATOMS: atom_id res chain seq x y z
N MET A 1 -4.33 -34.42 5.76
CA MET A 1 -4.52 -33.89 5.87
C MET A 1 -4.75 -33.40 5.86
N PRO A 2 -4.80 -33.34 5.88
CA PRO A 2 -5.08 -32.53 5.92
C PRO A 2 -5.22 -31.74 5.99
N ARG A 3 -5.41 -31.68 5.94
CA ARG A 3 -5.54 -30.79 6.07
C ARG A 3 -6.02 -30.06 6.15
N GLU A 4 -6.26 -30.00 6.16
CA GLU A 4 -6.64 -29.19 6.28
C GLU A 4 -6.96 -28.47 6.53
N SER A 5 -7.15 -28.55 6.77
CA SER A 5 -7.43 -27.75 7.05
C SER A 5 -7.60 -27.00 7.16
N SER A 6 -7.75 -26.78 7.20
CA SER A 6 -7.88 -25.92 7.32
C SER A 6 -8.00 -25.13 7.12
N PRO A 7 -8.31 -24.77 7.24
CA PRO A 7 -8.50 -23.93 6.90
C PRO A 7 -8.35 -22.89 6.97
N SER A 8 -8.69 -22.57 7.00
CA SER A 8 -8.57 -21.64 7.00
C SER A 8 -7.86 -20.94 7.24
N VAL A 9 -7.65 -21.07 7.52
CA VAL A 9 -7.01 -20.41 7.83
C VAL A 9 -6.10 -19.79 7.34
N VAL A 10 -5.87 -19.88 7.25
CA VAL A 10 -5.08 -19.34 6.81
C VAL A 10 -4.99 -18.74 5.90
N ILE A 11 -5.96 -18.70 5.84
CA ILE A 11 -5.63 -18.25 4.99
C ILE A 11 -5.13 -16.98 4.70
N LYS A 12 -4.70 -16.18 5.48
CA LYS A 12 -3.89 -15.05 5.15
C LYS A 12 -2.60 -15.51 4.60
N SER A 13 -2.28 -15.05 3.43
CA SER A 13 -1.09 -15.48 2.76
C SER A 13 0.15 -14.94 3.43
N ALA A 14 1.15 -15.79 3.52
CA ALA A 14 2.47 -15.40 3.96
C ALA A 14 3.45 -15.38 2.80
N ASN A 15 3.02 -15.69 1.59
CA ASN A 15 3.89 -15.84 0.44
C ASN A 15 4.22 -14.49 -0.18
N ARG A 16 5.50 -14.11 -0.10
CA ARG A 16 5.95 -12.80 -0.59
C ARG A 16 5.69 -12.62 -2.10
N ALA A 17 5.89 -13.69 -2.89
CA ALA A 17 5.66 -13.62 -4.33
C ALA A 17 4.18 -13.41 -4.64
N GLU A 18 3.30 -14.04 -3.89
CA GLU A 18 1.86 -13.90 -4.02
C GLU A 18 1.40 -12.48 -3.69
N ILE A 19 1.94 -11.92 -2.61
CA ILE A 19 1.64 -10.55 -2.22
C ILE A 19 2.17 -9.56 -3.26
N ALA A 20 3.39 -9.79 -3.76
CA ALA A 20 3.97 -8.93 -4.77
C ALA A 20 3.12 -8.93 -6.04
N GLN A 21 2.63 -10.10 -6.46
CA GLN A 21 1.76 -10.21 -7.62
C GLN A 21 0.45 -9.45 -7.40
N ALA A 22 -0.13 -9.57 -6.21
CA ALA A 22 -1.36 -8.88 -5.86
C ALA A 22 -1.16 -7.36 -5.89
N VAL A 23 -0.03 -6.88 -5.37
CA VAL A 23 0.29 -5.45 -5.37
C VAL A 23 0.45 -4.94 -6.80
N GLU A 24 1.18 -5.68 -7.65
CA GLU A 24 1.37 -5.27 -9.04
C GLU A 24 0.04 -5.15 -9.78
N THR A 25 -0.82 -6.14 -9.61
CA THR A 25 -2.14 -6.15 -10.26
C THR A 25 -2.99 -4.97 -9.77
N TYR A 26 -2.99 -4.74 -8.47
CA TYR A 26 -3.75 -3.67 -7.86
C TYR A 26 -3.25 -2.29 -8.32
N VAL A 27 -1.93 -2.09 -8.32
CA VAL A 27 -1.34 -0.81 -8.76
C VAL A 27 -1.65 -0.54 -10.23
N ALA A 28 -1.58 -1.57 -11.08
CA ALA A 28 -1.93 -1.41 -12.48
C ALA A 28 -3.39 -0.98 -12.65
N GLN A 29 -4.28 -1.56 -11.86
CA GLN A 29 -5.69 -1.19 -11.88
C GLN A 29 -5.90 0.25 -11.40
N LEU A 30 -5.22 0.64 -10.30
CA LEU A 30 -5.30 2.00 -9.78
C LEU A 30 -4.89 3.02 -10.84
N ARG A 31 -3.79 2.76 -11.55
CA ARG A 31 -3.31 3.69 -12.56
C ARG A 31 -4.28 3.82 -13.73
N ARG A 32 -4.99 2.73 -14.07
CA ARG A 32 -5.99 2.79 -15.13
C ARG A 32 -7.22 3.59 -14.71
N GLU A 33 -7.65 3.42 -13.45
CA GLU A 33 -8.88 4.03 -12.97
C GLU A 33 -8.70 5.44 -12.42
N HIS A 34 -7.46 5.78 -12.03
CA HIS A 34 -7.17 7.04 -11.35
C HIS A 34 -5.99 7.74 -12.01
N PRO A 35 -6.23 8.43 -13.15
CA PRO A 35 -5.14 9.12 -13.86
C PRO A 35 -4.48 10.24 -13.06
N GLU A 36 -5.10 10.68 -11.97
CA GLU A 36 -4.51 11.69 -11.09
C GLU A 36 -3.31 11.16 -10.31
N ILE A 37 -3.11 9.85 -10.26
CA ILE A 37 -1.98 9.26 -9.52
C ILE A 37 -0.68 9.49 -10.29
N GLN A 38 0.26 10.21 -9.66
CA GLN A 38 1.58 10.46 -10.22
C GLN A 38 2.59 9.42 -9.81
N ARG A 39 2.56 9.01 -8.54
CA ARG A 39 3.54 8.07 -8.00
C ARG A 39 2.84 7.10 -7.06
N VAL A 40 3.37 5.88 -7.02
CA VAL A 40 2.96 4.86 -6.07
C VAL A 40 4.22 4.31 -5.42
N ILE A 41 4.28 4.30 -4.08
CA ILE A 41 5.40 3.76 -3.35
C ILE A 41 4.89 2.67 -2.41
N TRP A 42 5.39 1.45 -2.61
CA TRP A 42 5.10 0.33 -1.71
C TRP A 42 6.18 0.30 -0.64
N PHE A 43 5.79 0.50 0.61
CA PHE A 43 6.75 0.59 1.71
C PHE A 43 6.29 -0.31 2.86
N GLY A 44 7.04 -0.29 3.96
CA GLY A 44 6.68 -1.03 5.15
C GLY A 44 7.27 -2.44 5.18
N SER A 45 6.69 -3.29 6.01
CA SER A 45 7.32 -4.57 6.39
C SER A 45 7.52 -5.53 5.21
N TRP A 46 6.64 -5.50 4.22
CA TRP A 46 6.77 -6.38 3.06
C TRP A 46 7.96 -6.01 2.16
N VAL A 47 8.45 -4.78 2.27
CA VAL A 47 9.54 -4.27 1.41
C VAL A 47 10.86 -4.24 2.18
N THR A 48 10.88 -3.59 3.33
CA THR A 48 12.12 -3.33 4.07
C THR A 48 12.20 -4.06 5.40
N GLY A 49 11.09 -4.61 5.89
CA GLY A 49 11.04 -5.27 7.18
C GLY A 49 10.99 -6.77 7.05
N ILE A 50 10.55 -7.41 8.14
CA ILE A 50 10.31 -8.85 8.19
C ILE A 50 8.81 -9.02 8.39
N PRO A 51 8.06 -9.28 7.31
CA PRO A 51 6.61 -9.42 7.45
C PRO A 51 6.26 -10.72 8.15
N THR A 52 5.15 -10.68 8.89
CA THR A 52 4.53 -11.89 9.43
C THR A 52 3.33 -12.25 8.53
N PRO A 53 2.83 -13.49 8.62
CA PRO A 53 1.62 -13.83 7.89
C PRO A 53 0.50 -12.86 8.26
N GLY A 54 -0.11 -12.26 7.25
CA GLY A 54 -1.18 -11.30 7.46
C GLY A 54 -0.73 -9.86 7.70
N SER A 55 0.58 -9.57 7.63
CA SER A 55 1.05 -8.18 7.68
C SER A 55 0.38 -7.37 6.58
N ASP A 56 -0.02 -6.13 6.91
CA ASP A 56 -0.67 -5.25 5.95
C ASP A 56 0.33 -4.74 4.91
N VAL A 57 -0.19 -4.49 3.72
CA VAL A 57 0.56 -3.80 2.66
C VAL A 57 0.36 -2.30 2.85
N ASP A 58 1.46 -1.55 2.81
CA ASP A 58 1.44 -0.09 2.95
C ASP A 58 1.77 0.56 1.62
N LEU A 59 0.87 1.39 1.13
CA LEU A 59 1.06 2.11 -0.14
C LEU A 59 0.93 3.61 0.08
N CYS A 60 1.84 4.35 -0.49
CA CYS A 60 1.77 5.81 -0.56
C CYS A 60 1.45 6.21 -1.99
N LEU A 61 0.39 6.98 -2.17
CA LEU A 61 -0.01 7.51 -3.47
C LEU A 61 0.25 9.02 -3.47
N ILE A 62 0.91 9.49 -4.52
CA ILE A 62 1.05 10.94 -4.75
C ILE A 62 0.12 11.28 -5.90
N ILE A 63 -0.88 12.11 -5.63
CA ILE A 63 -1.88 12.50 -6.62
C ILE A 63 -1.75 13.97 -6.95
N THR A 64 -2.15 14.36 -8.18
CA THR A 64 -1.94 15.73 -8.67
C THR A 64 -2.65 16.75 -7.82
N HIS A 65 -3.90 16.47 -7.42
CA HIS A 65 -4.68 17.40 -6.65
C HIS A 65 -5.89 16.69 -6.06
N THR A 66 -6.42 17.22 -4.94
CA THR A 66 -7.62 16.71 -4.32
C THR A 66 -8.29 17.81 -3.49
N ASP A 67 -9.60 17.75 -3.40
CA ASP A 67 -10.37 18.64 -2.53
C ASP A 67 -10.69 17.98 -1.19
N LYS A 68 -10.36 16.69 -1.03
CA LYS A 68 -10.70 15.94 0.18
C LYS A 68 -9.63 16.12 1.26
N PRO A 69 -10.04 16.21 2.53
CA PRO A 69 -9.09 16.13 3.63
C PRO A 69 -8.43 14.74 3.65
N ARG A 70 -7.24 14.68 4.24
CA ARG A 70 -6.40 13.47 4.18
C ARG A 70 -7.10 12.21 4.66
N TRP A 71 -7.90 12.33 5.72
CA TRP A 71 -8.55 11.15 6.32
C TRP A 71 -9.66 10.57 5.45
N GLU A 72 -10.10 11.27 4.40
CA GLU A 72 -11.15 10.78 3.51
C GLU A 72 -10.62 10.23 2.19
N ARG A 73 -9.33 10.46 1.89
CA ARG A 73 -8.80 10.16 0.57
C ARG A 73 -8.65 8.67 0.29
N SER A 74 -8.22 7.92 1.29
CA SER A 74 -7.85 6.51 1.09
C SER A 74 -9.01 5.66 0.61
N VAL A 75 -10.23 5.98 1.01
CA VAL A 75 -11.39 5.16 0.68
C VAL A 75 -11.61 5.02 -0.82
N ASP A 76 -11.21 6.01 -1.61
CA ASP A 76 -11.37 5.99 -3.06
C ASP A 76 -10.39 5.03 -3.74
N TYR A 77 -9.37 4.56 -3.03
CA TYR A 77 -8.26 3.80 -3.61
C TYR A 77 -8.10 2.42 -2.99
N LEU A 78 -8.96 2.03 -2.05
CA LEU A 78 -8.82 0.74 -1.37
C LEU A 78 -9.20 -0.41 -2.30
N PRO A 79 -8.47 -1.54 -2.24
CA PRO A 79 -8.79 -2.69 -3.08
C PRO A 79 -9.96 -3.49 -2.51
N VAL A 80 -10.53 -4.33 -3.36
CA VAL A 80 -11.53 -5.32 -2.98
C VAL A 80 -10.90 -6.70 -3.14
N GLY A 81 -11.05 -7.54 -2.12
CA GLY A 81 -10.58 -8.92 -2.21
C GLY A 81 -9.08 -9.11 -2.18
N PHE A 82 -8.34 -8.15 -1.65
CA PHE A 82 -6.90 -8.27 -1.52
C PHE A 82 -6.55 -9.32 -0.44
N PRO A 83 -5.48 -10.12 -0.62
CA PRO A 83 -5.18 -11.23 0.29
C PRO A 83 -4.82 -10.84 1.72
N VAL A 84 -4.36 -9.59 1.95
CA VAL A 84 -4.10 -9.06 3.29
C VAL A 84 -4.70 -7.66 3.36
N GLY A 85 -4.67 -7.04 4.54
CA GLY A 85 -5.09 -5.65 4.67
C GLY A 85 -4.19 -4.71 3.88
N VAL A 86 -4.73 -3.60 3.44
CA VAL A 86 -3.98 -2.57 2.71
C VAL A 86 -4.24 -1.23 3.35
N ASP A 87 -3.16 -0.54 3.74
CA ASP A 87 -3.21 0.83 4.22
C ASP A 87 -2.74 1.74 3.10
N VAL A 88 -3.55 2.72 2.75
CA VAL A 88 -3.26 3.65 1.66
C VAL A 88 -3.13 5.06 2.23
N PHE A 89 -2.01 5.69 1.96
CA PHE A 89 -1.68 7.05 2.41
C PHE A 89 -1.57 7.95 1.18
N VAL A 90 -2.42 8.97 1.10
CA VAL A 90 -2.57 9.77 -0.12
C VAL A 90 -2.15 11.21 0.15
N TYR A 91 -1.17 11.69 -0.63
CA TYR A 91 -0.63 13.04 -0.51
C TYR A 91 -0.61 13.73 -1.86
N THR A 92 -0.68 15.06 -1.84
CA THR A 92 -0.30 15.86 -3.01
C THR A 92 1.23 16.00 -3.02
N PRO A 93 1.83 16.42 -4.15
CA PRO A 93 3.28 16.64 -4.20
C PRO A 93 3.75 17.63 -3.14
N GLU A 94 2.99 18.70 -2.91
CA GLU A 94 3.35 19.73 -1.93
C GLU A 94 3.33 19.15 -0.50
N GLU A 95 2.32 18.36 -0.19
CA GLU A 95 2.22 17.73 1.11
C GLU A 95 3.35 16.73 1.32
N PHE A 96 3.67 15.96 0.30
CA PHE A 96 4.73 14.98 0.38
C PHE A 96 6.09 15.66 0.58
N ALA A 97 6.32 16.78 -0.11
CA ALA A 97 7.55 17.55 0.07
C ALA A 97 7.69 18.07 1.50
N ARG A 98 6.58 18.55 2.09
CA ARG A 98 6.60 19.05 3.47
C ARG A 98 6.79 17.94 4.50
N LEU A 99 6.43 16.73 4.16
CA LEU A 99 6.46 15.59 5.07
C LEU A 99 7.89 15.35 5.62
N ALA A 100 8.90 15.59 4.79
CA ALA A 100 10.29 15.43 5.22
C ALA A 100 10.66 16.34 6.39
N GLN A 101 10.01 17.50 6.51
CA GLN A 101 10.25 18.45 7.60
C GLN A 101 9.30 18.20 8.77
N GLU A 102 8.05 17.91 8.48
CA GLU A 102 7.02 17.76 9.52
C GLU A 102 7.06 16.41 10.22
N SER A 103 7.44 15.36 9.49
CA SER A 103 7.47 13.99 10.02
C SER A 103 8.63 13.24 9.37
N PRO A 104 9.88 13.59 9.73
CA PRO A 104 11.04 13.03 9.02
C PRO A 104 11.16 11.50 9.11
N GLY A 105 10.78 10.91 10.24
CA GLY A 105 10.80 9.45 10.37
C GLY A 105 9.82 8.77 9.44
N TRP A 106 8.63 9.31 9.33
CA TRP A 106 7.59 8.80 8.45
C TRP A 106 7.98 8.97 6.99
N SER A 107 8.50 10.15 6.64
CA SER A 107 9.00 10.41 5.29
C SER A 107 10.10 9.44 4.91
N ALA A 108 11.05 9.19 5.80
CA ALA A 108 12.15 8.25 5.56
C ALA A 108 11.61 6.83 5.35
N ALA A 109 10.61 6.42 6.12
CA ALA A 109 10.03 5.09 5.97
C ALA A 109 9.39 4.92 4.59
N ILE A 110 8.68 5.92 4.12
CA ILE A 110 8.06 5.87 2.79
C ILE A 110 9.14 5.85 1.71
N GLN A 111 10.16 6.71 1.84
CA GLN A 111 11.20 6.82 0.81
C GLN A 111 12.10 5.60 0.73
N ALA A 112 12.15 4.79 1.78
CA ALA A 112 12.88 3.52 1.76
C ALA A 112 12.11 2.44 0.98
N GLY A 113 10.89 2.72 0.55
CA GLY A 113 10.05 1.77 -0.15
C GLY A 113 10.42 1.62 -1.62
N MET A 114 9.59 0.87 -2.31
CA MET A 114 9.78 0.53 -3.72
C MET A 114 8.83 1.37 -4.56
N GLU A 115 9.40 2.11 -5.51
CA GLU A 115 8.59 2.87 -6.48
C GLU A 115 7.93 1.87 -7.44
N MET A 116 6.62 2.01 -7.64
CA MET A 116 5.87 1.09 -8.49
C MET A 116 5.56 1.75 -9.87
#